data_ae66782133864d6378faf3cdcb6e8280
#
_entry.id   ae66782133864d6378faf3cdcb6e8280
#
_cell.length_a   1.000
_cell.length_b   1.000
_cell.length_c   1.000
_cell.angle_alpha   90.00
_cell.angle_beta   90.00
_cell.angle_gamma   90.00
#
_symmetry.space_group_name_H-M   'P 1'
#
loop_
_entity.id
_entity.type
_entity.pdbx_description
1 polymer ?
#
loop_
_entity_poly.entity_id
_entity_poly.type
_entity_poly.pdbx_seq_one_letter_code
_entity_poly.pdbx_strand_id
1 'polypeptide(L)'
;MSDEDLKEEQEPEEGVEDLLGQENEELNTEWLGEEEWGAEEEEEEEGIIEEDVPAFVDNGDGTISDTRSNLMWAKSDSYAEFKYGINWFEAQDYCESLNEKEFAGFDDWRLCSTEEAKSMFSFSKRNTDKDGAEIHIDELFVEEGGHNTWTYVEKPDYPQYAELFSYVTGNEMWQHKDNEFSHVRLVRDAGEHEDYEPEWRKDTKKFER
;
A
#
# COMPACT_ATOMS: atom_id res chain seq x y z
N MET A 1 14.05 -28.21 56.62
CA MET A 1 14.08 -29.63 56.28
C MET A 1 13.33 -29.75 54.95
N SER A 2 13.92 -29.98 53.82
CA SER A 2 15.28 -30.42 53.43
C SER A 2 15.59 -29.80 52.07
N ASP A 3 16.84 -29.41 51.96
CA ASP A 3 17.60 -29.15 50.75
C ASP A 3 17.69 -30.41 49.88
N GLU A 4 17.73 -30.28 48.56
CA GLU A 4 18.37 -31.20 47.62
C GLU A 4 18.39 -30.51 46.26
N ASP A 5 19.47 -30.00 45.94
CA ASP A 5 20.63 -30.33 45.09
C ASP A 5 20.50 -29.88 43.65
N LEU A 6 21.18 -28.74 43.41
CA LEU A 6 21.66 -28.28 42.13
C LEU A 6 22.72 -29.24 41.58
N LYS A 7 22.56 -29.77 40.40
CA LYS A 7 23.63 -30.36 39.58
C LYS A 7 23.84 -29.49 38.33
N GLU A 8 24.95 -28.80 38.37
CA GLU A 8 25.66 -28.28 37.20
C GLU A 8 26.16 -29.47 36.36
N GLU A 9 25.77 -29.52 35.09
CA GLU A 9 26.47 -30.31 34.07
C GLU A 9 27.29 -29.38 33.19
N GLN A 10 28.60 -29.51 33.29
CA GLN A 10 29.62 -28.87 32.46
C GLN A 10 29.71 -29.61 31.13
N GLU A 11 29.62 -28.88 30.04
CA GLU A 11 29.99 -29.36 28.71
C GLU A 11 31.51 -29.27 28.52
N PRO A 12 32.15 -30.23 27.82
CA PRO A 12 33.59 -30.19 27.54
C PRO A 12 33.87 -29.37 26.26
N GLU A 13 34.85 -28.49 26.38
CA GLU A 13 35.54 -27.83 25.29
C GLU A 13 36.34 -28.86 24.48
N GLU A 14 36.01 -29.03 23.19
CA GLU A 14 36.89 -29.71 22.24
C GLU A 14 37.59 -28.69 21.36
N GLY A 15 38.91 -28.79 21.40
CA GLY A 15 39.86 -27.92 20.73
C GLY A 15 39.85 -28.04 19.21
N VAL A 16 40.04 -26.93 18.57
CA VAL A 16 40.39 -26.83 17.13
C VAL A 16 41.89 -26.72 17.00
N GLU A 17 42.54 -27.84 16.71
CA GLU A 17 43.93 -27.86 16.24
C GLU A 17 43.99 -27.64 14.71
N ASP A 18 44.64 -26.56 14.39
CA ASP A 18 45.68 -26.33 13.39
C ASP A 18 45.81 -27.31 12.20
N LEU A 19 45.46 -26.84 10.98
CA LEU A 19 45.92 -27.40 9.72
C LEU A 19 46.43 -26.29 8.80
N LEU A 20 47.63 -25.77 9.16
CA LEU A 20 48.53 -25.13 8.23
C LEU A 20 49.40 -26.21 7.57
N GLY A 21 49.03 -26.64 6.41
CA GLY A 21 49.82 -27.54 5.55
C GLY A 21 49.98 -26.91 4.15
N GLN A 22 51.20 -26.54 3.91
CA GLN A 22 51.81 -26.04 2.68
C GLN A 22 51.44 -26.87 1.46
N GLU A 23 51.25 -26.21 0.30
CA GLU A 23 52.03 -26.54 -0.91
C GLU A 23 51.91 -25.45 -1.94
N ASN A 24 53.06 -24.85 -2.27
CA ASN A 24 53.30 -24.01 -3.40
C ASN A 24 53.23 -24.86 -4.69
N GLU A 25 52.29 -24.57 -5.58
CA GLU A 25 52.44 -24.97 -6.96
C GLU A 25 52.58 -23.71 -7.82
N GLU A 26 53.71 -23.71 -8.53
CA GLU A 26 54.15 -22.68 -9.48
C GLU A 26 53.07 -22.46 -10.55
N LEU A 27 52.49 -21.25 -10.58
CA LEU A 27 51.67 -20.79 -11.69
C LEU A 27 52.56 -20.55 -12.91
N ASN A 28 52.43 -21.45 -13.86
CA ASN A 28 53.01 -21.35 -15.21
C ASN A 28 52.39 -20.13 -15.93
N THR A 29 53.22 -19.09 -16.12
CA THR A 29 52.85 -17.84 -16.81
C THR A 29 53.18 -17.90 -18.29
N GLU A 30 52.73 -18.91 -18.99
CA GLU A 30 52.95 -19.04 -20.45
C GLU A 30 51.64 -19.08 -21.20
N TRP A 31 50.85 -17.99 -21.10
CA TRP A 31 49.75 -17.69 -22.03
C TRP A 31 49.40 -16.21 -22.06
N LEU A 32 50.39 -15.39 -22.45
CA LEU A 32 50.11 -14.02 -22.91
C LEU A 32 50.07 -14.00 -24.42
N GLY A 33 48.97 -14.47 -24.99
CA GLY A 33 48.58 -14.10 -26.33
C GLY A 33 48.20 -12.63 -26.34
N GLU A 34 48.93 -11.85 -27.15
CA GLU A 34 48.57 -10.48 -27.47
C GLU A 34 47.27 -10.48 -28.25
N GLU A 35 46.12 -10.42 -27.56
CA GLU A 35 44.84 -10.06 -28.18
C GLU A 35 44.69 -8.54 -28.08
N GLU A 36 44.82 -7.93 -29.24
CA GLU A 36 44.53 -6.52 -29.51
C GLU A 36 43.07 -6.25 -29.17
N TRP A 37 42.80 -5.76 -27.95
CA TRP A 37 41.48 -5.29 -27.55
C TRP A 37 41.20 -4.02 -28.35
N GLY A 38 40.39 -4.18 -29.41
CA GLY A 38 39.76 -3.05 -30.09
C GLY A 38 39.03 -2.22 -29.04
N ALA A 39 39.37 -0.94 -28.95
CA ALA A 39 38.62 0.04 -28.22
C ALA A 39 37.22 0.14 -28.88
N GLU A 40 36.25 -0.62 -28.37
CA GLU A 40 34.86 -0.30 -28.59
C GLU A 40 34.61 1.01 -27.84
N GLU A 41 34.42 2.08 -28.61
CA GLU A 41 33.92 3.33 -28.07
C GLU A 41 32.55 2.98 -27.45
N GLU A 42 32.53 2.84 -26.12
CA GLU A 42 31.27 2.84 -25.37
C GLU A 42 30.63 4.20 -25.63
N GLU A 43 29.65 4.25 -26.55
CA GLU A 43 28.72 5.36 -26.62
C GLU A 43 28.06 5.42 -25.24
N GLU A 44 28.48 6.43 -24.44
CA GLU A 44 27.77 6.79 -23.22
C GLU A 44 26.31 7.10 -23.64
N GLU A 45 25.41 6.12 -23.51
CA GLU A 45 23.99 6.39 -23.51
C GLU A 45 23.79 7.43 -22.40
N GLU A 46 23.59 8.69 -22.81
CA GLU A 46 23.07 9.71 -21.89
C GLU A 46 21.81 9.13 -21.28
N GLY A 47 21.93 8.58 -20.06
CA GLY A 47 20.82 8.06 -19.31
C GLY A 47 19.80 9.18 -19.21
N ILE A 48 18.64 8.97 -19.84
CA ILE A 48 17.47 9.82 -19.65
C ILE A 48 17.29 9.85 -18.14
N ILE A 49 17.58 10.99 -17.53
CA ILE A 49 17.23 11.24 -16.13
C ILE A 49 15.69 11.23 -16.15
N GLU A 50 15.07 10.09 -15.81
CA GLU A 50 13.65 10.06 -15.51
C GLU A 50 13.47 11.10 -14.41
N GLU A 51 12.84 12.22 -14.76
CA GLU A 51 12.43 13.19 -13.76
C GLU A 51 11.66 12.40 -12.70
N ASP A 52 12.06 12.56 -11.43
CA ASP A 52 11.47 11.86 -10.29
C ASP A 52 10.03 12.38 -10.10
N VAL A 53 9.12 11.87 -10.94
CA VAL A 53 7.72 12.28 -10.95
C VAL A 53 7.12 11.86 -9.61
N PRO A 54 6.64 12.80 -8.78
CA PRO A 54 6.07 12.45 -7.49
C PRO A 54 4.89 11.50 -7.68
N ALA A 55 4.84 10.46 -6.85
CA ALA A 55 3.80 9.44 -6.93
C ALA A 55 2.38 10.02 -6.74
N PHE A 56 2.27 11.11 -5.97
CA PHE A 56 1.03 11.83 -5.70
C PHE A 56 1.21 13.32 -5.94
N VAL A 57 0.17 13.97 -6.45
CA VAL A 57 0.12 15.41 -6.72
C VAL A 57 -1.16 15.98 -6.13
N ASP A 58 -1.05 16.99 -5.28
CA ASP A 58 -2.19 17.74 -4.74
C ASP A 58 -2.74 18.70 -5.82
N ASN A 59 -3.98 18.50 -6.23
CA ASN A 59 -4.63 19.31 -7.26
C ASN A 59 -5.13 20.67 -6.73
N GLY A 60 -5.14 20.87 -5.41
CA GLY A 60 -5.55 22.13 -4.78
C GLY A 60 -7.07 22.33 -4.67
N ASP A 61 -7.87 21.38 -5.11
CA ASP A 61 -9.34 21.39 -5.12
C ASP A 61 -9.96 20.38 -4.13
N GLY A 62 -9.14 19.77 -3.28
CA GLY A 62 -9.53 18.70 -2.35
C GLY A 62 -9.31 17.30 -2.91
N THR A 63 -8.60 17.19 -4.02
CA THR A 63 -8.25 15.91 -4.63
C THR A 63 -6.74 15.73 -4.78
N ILE A 64 -6.30 14.47 -4.90
CA ILE A 64 -4.92 14.07 -5.11
C ILE A 64 -4.86 13.10 -6.30
N SER A 65 -4.05 13.42 -7.31
CA SER A 65 -3.77 12.53 -8.43
C SER A 65 -2.66 11.53 -8.08
N ASP A 66 -2.89 10.24 -8.33
CA ASP A 66 -1.85 9.22 -8.36
C ASP A 66 -1.30 9.10 -9.78
N THR A 67 -0.08 9.57 -9.98
CA THR A 67 0.56 9.62 -11.31
C THR A 67 0.91 8.25 -11.87
N ARG A 68 0.92 7.21 -11.03
CA ARG A 68 1.32 5.83 -11.39
C ARG A 68 0.15 4.99 -11.89
N SER A 69 -1.05 5.24 -11.37
CA SER A 69 -2.22 4.40 -11.58
C SER A 69 -3.35 5.08 -12.35
N ASN A 70 -3.19 6.37 -12.70
CA ASN A 70 -4.23 7.19 -13.30
C ASN A 70 -5.51 7.26 -12.44
N LEU A 71 -5.33 7.25 -11.12
CA LEU A 71 -6.41 7.41 -10.16
C LEU A 71 -6.40 8.83 -9.56
N MET A 72 -7.58 9.27 -9.17
CA MET A 72 -7.77 10.50 -8.40
C MET A 72 -8.45 10.15 -7.09
N TRP A 73 -7.85 10.55 -5.98
CA TRP A 73 -8.31 10.29 -4.63
C TRP A 73 -8.92 11.54 -3.99
N ALA A 74 -9.94 11.36 -3.19
CA ALA A 74 -10.34 12.40 -2.26
C ALA A 74 -9.21 12.63 -1.23
N LYS A 75 -8.76 13.88 -1.07
CA LYS A 75 -7.68 14.25 -0.13
C LYS A 75 -8.06 13.93 1.31
N SER A 76 -9.31 14.15 1.69
CA SER A 76 -9.89 13.76 2.98
C SER A 76 -10.71 12.49 2.86
N ASP A 77 -11.01 11.87 4.00
CA ASP A 77 -11.90 10.72 4.12
C ASP A 77 -13.20 11.08 4.86
N SER A 78 -14.07 10.10 5.08
CA SER A 78 -15.35 10.30 5.78
C SER A 78 -15.21 10.84 7.20
N TYR A 79 -14.09 10.57 7.90
CA TYR A 79 -13.87 11.09 9.23
C TYR A 79 -13.73 12.62 9.24
N ALA A 80 -13.19 13.20 8.17
CA ALA A 80 -13.08 14.66 8.08
C ALA A 80 -14.45 15.36 8.17
N GLU A 81 -15.51 14.74 7.62
CA GLU A 81 -16.87 15.27 7.64
C GLU A 81 -17.65 14.85 8.93
N PHE A 82 -17.65 13.55 9.25
CA PHE A 82 -18.53 13.02 10.31
C PHE A 82 -17.93 13.08 11.71
N LYS A 83 -16.59 13.03 11.84
CA LYS A 83 -15.86 12.94 13.11
C LYS A 83 -16.14 11.68 13.92
N TYR A 84 -16.67 10.64 13.28
CA TYR A 84 -16.87 9.30 13.80
C TYR A 84 -16.70 8.26 12.69
N GLY A 85 -16.61 6.99 13.07
CA GLY A 85 -16.54 5.89 12.11
C GLY A 85 -17.92 5.56 11.55
N ILE A 86 -17.94 5.03 10.34
CA ILE A 86 -19.14 4.68 9.57
C ILE A 86 -19.12 3.23 9.14
N ASN A 87 -20.30 2.64 8.99
CA ASN A 87 -20.47 1.30 8.45
C ASN A 87 -20.36 1.30 6.89
N TRP A 88 -20.35 0.12 6.30
CA TRP A 88 -20.18 -0.03 4.87
C TRP A 88 -21.32 0.57 4.02
N PHE A 89 -22.56 0.50 4.52
CA PHE A 89 -23.71 1.09 3.84
C PHE A 89 -23.66 2.62 3.90
N GLU A 90 -23.31 3.18 5.05
CA GLU A 90 -23.08 4.61 5.21
C GLU A 90 -21.89 5.11 4.36
N ALA A 91 -20.88 4.24 4.11
CA ALA A 91 -19.79 4.58 3.19
C ALA A 91 -20.28 4.70 1.73
N GLN A 92 -21.26 3.89 1.31
CA GLN A 92 -21.91 4.04 0.02
C GLN A 92 -22.78 5.30 -0.05
N ASP A 93 -23.58 5.57 0.98
CA ASP A 93 -24.40 6.78 1.07
C ASP A 93 -23.50 8.05 1.03
N TYR A 94 -22.35 8.00 1.71
CA TYR A 94 -21.36 9.08 1.64
C TYR A 94 -20.82 9.27 0.22
N CYS A 95 -20.48 8.20 -0.45
CA CYS A 95 -20.07 8.23 -1.86
C CYS A 95 -21.14 8.86 -2.75
N GLU A 96 -22.38 8.43 -2.64
CA GLU A 96 -23.50 8.99 -3.39
C GLU A 96 -23.68 10.48 -3.10
N SER A 97 -23.54 10.91 -1.84
CA SER A 97 -23.67 12.32 -1.45
C SER A 97 -22.58 13.22 -2.08
N LEU A 98 -21.35 12.71 -2.27
CA LEU A 98 -20.29 13.44 -2.95
C LEU A 98 -20.56 13.54 -4.46
N ASN A 99 -21.09 12.48 -5.07
CA ASN A 99 -21.48 12.46 -6.47
C ASN A 99 -22.64 13.43 -6.74
N GLU A 100 -23.66 13.47 -5.88
CA GLU A 100 -24.75 14.42 -5.98
C GLU A 100 -24.30 15.88 -5.84
N LYS A 101 -23.25 16.12 -5.05
CA LYS A 101 -22.65 17.47 -4.89
C LYS A 101 -21.65 17.81 -5.98
N GLU A 102 -21.38 16.90 -6.92
CA GLU A 102 -20.34 17.02 -7.93
C GLU A 102 -18.99 17.44 -7.30
N PHE A 103 -18.55 16.69 -6.26
CA PHE A 103 -17.34 17.03 -5.51
C PHE A 103 -16.13 17.19 -6.45
N ALA A 104 -15.43 18.32 -6.34
CA ALA A 104 -14.33 18.73 -7.22
C ALA A 104 -14.72 18.74 -8.73
N GLY A 105 -16.02 18.85 -9.05
CA GLY A 105 -16.53 18.85 -10.42
C GLY A 105 -16.77 17.47 -11.03
N PHE A 106 -16.79 16.41 -10.21
CA PHE A 106 -16.97 15.02 -10.64
C PHE A 106 -18.12 14.33 -9.91
N ASP A 107 -18.83 13.44 -10.61
CA ASP A 107 -19.99 12.68 -10.14
C ASP A 107 -19.78 11.15 -10.22
N ASP A 108 -18.54 10.72 -10.40
CA ASP A 108 -18.13 9.31 -10.58
C ASP A 108 -17.22 8.77 -9.46
N TRP A 109 -17.29 9.39 -8.29
CA TRP A 109 -16.62 8.91 -7.09
C TRP A 109 -17.12 7.52 -6.69
N ARG A 110 -16.22 6.68 -6.21
CA ARG A 110 -16.51 5.31 -5.79
C ARG A 110 -15.67 4.88 -4.59
N LEU A 111 -16.08 3.78 -3.94
CA LEU A 111 -15.20 3.07 -3.02
C LEU A 111 -14.02 2.48 -3.82
N CYS A 112 -12.88 2.37 -3.19
CA CYS A 112 -11.70 1.77 -3.80
C CYS A 112 -11.79 0.23 -3.82
N SER A 113 -10.99 -0.39 -4.69
CA SER A 113 -10.66 -1.81 -4.57
C SER A 113 -9.57 -2.00 -3.51
N THR A 114 -9.33 -3.26 -3.14
CA THR A 114 -8.23 -3.62 -2.25
C THR A 114 -6.86 -3.25 -2.82
N GLU A 115 -6.66 -3.51 -4.12
CA GLU A 115 -5.39 -3.21 -4.79
C GLU A 115 -5.14 -1.69 -4.88
N GLU A 116 -6.19 -0.91 -5.11
CA GLU A 116 -6.10 0.55 -5.08
C GLU A 116 -5.76 1.05 -3.67
N ALA A 117 -6.41 0.53 -2.62
CA ALA A 117 -6.08 0.88 -1.24
C ALA A 117 -4.62 0.52 -0.89
N LYS A 118 -4.13 -0.64 -1.35
CA LYS A 118 -2.73 -1.06 -1.19
C LYS A 118 -1.75 -0.11 -1.89
N SER A 119 -2.11 0.47 -3.03
CA SER A 119 -1.24 1.38 -3.77
C SER A 119 -0.92 2.68 -3.00
N MET A 120 -1.79 3.08 -2.08
CA MET A 120 -1.57 4.23 -1.21
C MET A 120 -0.58 3.94 -0.08
N PHE A 121 -0.48 2.69 0.33
CA PHE A 121 0.27 2.25 1.51
C PHE A 121 1.76 2.08 1.21
N SER A 122 2.62 2.56 2.12
CA SER A 122 4.04 2.23 2.15
C SER A 122 4.61 2.48 3.54
N PHE A 123 5.35 1.53 4.09
CA PHE A 123 6.04 1.70 5.38
C PHE A 123 7.07 2.86 5.38
N SER A 124 7.44 3.38 4.24
CA SER A 124 8.30 4.58 4.13
C SER A 124 7.55 5.89 4.31
N LYS A 125 6.21 5.89 4.16
CA LYS A 125 5.35 7.06 4.32
C LYS A 125 4.95 7.27 5.78
N ARG A 126 4.68 8.51 6.14
CA ARG A 126 4.26 8.91 7.49
C ARG A 126 3.13 9.90 7.41
N ASN A 127 2.05 9.59 8.11
CA ASN A 127 0.92 10.46 8.35
C ASN A 127 0.33 10.09 9.73
N THR A 128 -0.65 10.81 10.23
CA THR A 128 -1.30 10.56 11.50
C THR A 128 -2.79 10.31 11.33
N ASP A 129 -3.33 9.38 12.11
CA ASP A 129 -4.78 9.17 12.18
C ASP A 129 -5.46 10.12 13.19
N LYS A 130 -6.77 9.99 13.29
CA LYS A 130 -7.63 10.77 14.18
C LYS A 130 -7.27 10.70 15.66
N ASP A 131 -6.54 9.71 16.11
CA ASP A 131 -6.11 9.47 17.49
C ASP A 131 -4.63 9.85 17.69
N GLY A 132 -3.97 10.38 16.65
CA GLY A 132 -2.56 10.73 16.64
C GLY A 132 -1.62 9.53 16.49
N ALA A 133 -2.14 8.36 16.09
CA ALA A 133 -1.33 7.19 15.79
C ALA A 133 -0.75 7.27 14.37
N GLU A 134 0.45 6.69 14.18
CA GLU A 134 1.11 6.66 12.87
C GLU A 134 0.36 5.75 11.90
N ILE A 135 0.12 6.27 10.69
CA ILE A 135 -0.37 5.54 9.53
C ILE A 135 0.58 5.74 8.34
N HIS A 136 0.56 4.81 7.39
CA HIS A 136 1.56 4.71 6.34
C HIS A 136 1.00 5.08 4.95
N ILE A 137 0.40 6.28 4.87
CA ILE A 137 -0.01 6.93 3.63
C ILE A 137 0.76 8.25 3.44
N ASP A 138 0.67 8.81 2.24
CA ASP A 138 1.40 10.03 1.90
C ASP A 138 0.93 11.24 2.73
N GLU A 139 1.85 12.15 3.06
CA GLU A 139 1.59 13.36 3.83
C GLU A 139 0.69 14.37 3.11
N LEU A 140 0.51 14.23 1.79
CA LEU A 140 -0.42 15.05 1.02
C LEU A 140 -1.89 14.78 1.39
N PHE A 141 -2.19 13.58 1.91
CA PHE A 141 -3.51 13.28 2.43
C PHE A 141 -3.74 13.99 3.77
N VAL A 142 -5.00 14.30 4.07
CA VAL A 142 -5.33 15.02 5.31
C VAL A 142 -4.86 14.23 6.53
N GLU A 143 -4.20 14.94 7.46
CA GLU A 143 -3.87 14.42 8.80
C GLU A 143 -5.14 14.27 9.65
N GLU A 144 -5.05 13.46 10.71
CA GLU A 144 -6.15 13.19 11.62
C GLU A 144 -7.37 12.53 10.93
N GLY A 145 -7.13 11.79 9.86
CA GLY A 145 -8.13 11.00 9.15
C GLY A 145 -8.33 9.61 9.74
N GLY A 146 -9.08 8.76 9.05
CA GLY A 146 -9.28 7.36 9.42
C GLY A 146 -8.00 6.53 9.26
N HIS A 147 -7.82 5.55 10.14
CA HIS A 147 -6.70 4.60 10.09
C HIS A 147 -6.93 3.44 9.11
N ASN A 148 -8.08 3.39 8.46
CA ASN A 148 -8.49 2.34 7.54
C ASN A 148 -9.45 2.89 6.48
N THR A 149 -9.76 2.06 5.47
CA THR A 149 -10.79 2.37 4.49
C THR A 149 -11.61 1.15 4.12
N TRP A 150 -12.92 1.32 4.02
CA TRP A 150 -13.79 0.36 3.36
C TRP A 150 -13.43 0.26 1.87
N THR A 151 -13.49 -0.97 1.33
CA THR A 151 -13.44 -1.22 -0.10
C THR A 151 -14.82 -1.62 -0.62
N TYR A 152 -15.00 -1.66 -1.94
CA TYR A 152 -16.25 -2.20 -2.52
C TYR A 152 -16.30 -3.73 -2.52
N VAL A 153 -15.20 -4.41 -2.15
CA VAL A 153 -15.07 -5.87 -2.25
C VAL A 153 -15.91 -6.55 -1.18
N GLU A 154 -16.85 -7.36 -1.62
CA GLU A 154 -17.70 -8.17 -0.75
C GLU A 154 -17.15 -9.58 -0.61
N LYS A 155 -17.32 -10.19 0.56
CA LYS A 155 -16.84 -11.55 0.80
C LYS A 155 -17.69 -12.57 0.03
N PRO A 156 -17.08 -13.39 -0.84
CA PRO A 156 -17.81 -14.47 -1.52
C PRO A 156 -18.52 -15.39 -0.51
N ASP A 157 -19.76 -15.78 -0.81
CA ASP A 157 -20.63 -16.63 0.03
C ASP A 157 -21.04 -16.05 1.42
N TYR A 158 -20.55 -14.87 1.78
CA TYR A 158 -20.87 -14.20 3.05
C TYR A 158 -21.20 -12.71 2.82
N PRO A 159 -22.34 -12.37 2.23
CA PRO A 159 -22.65 -11.01 1.78
C PRO A 159 -22.76 -9.97 2.91
N GLN A 160 -22.80 -10.42 4.17
CA GLN A 160 -22.78 -9.53 5.34
C GLN A 160 -21.38 -9.00 5.68
N TYR A 161 -20.32 -9.46 4.98
CA TYR A 161 -18.95 -9.00 5.16
C TYR A 161 -18.45 -8.26 3.92
N ALA A 162 -17.73 -7.16 4.14
CA ALA A 162 -16.94 -6.46 3.13
C ALA A 162 -15.49 -6.36 3.57
N GLU A 163 -14.62 -6.04 2.65
CA GLU A 163 -13.20 -5.92 2.92
C GLU A 163 -12.84 -4.51 3.39
N LEU A 164 -11.98 -4.46 4.38
CA LEU A 164 -11.40 -3.27 4.96
C LEU A 164 -9.89 -3.31 4.80
N PHE A 165 -9.29 -2.20 4.40
CA PHE A 165 -7.83 -2.08 4.33
C PHE A 165 -7.30 -1.17 5.45
N SER A 166 -6.26 -1.62 6.16
CA SER A 166 -5.64 -0.89 7.26
C SER A 166 -4.41 -0.11 6.81
N TYR A 167 -4.41 1.21 7.02
CA TYR A 167 -3.26 2.07 6.79
C TYR A 167 -2.18 1.98 7.88
N VAL A 168 -2.48 1.28 8.99
CA VAL A 168 -1.51 1.02 10.06
C VAL A 168 -0.64 -0.19 9.74
N THR A 169 -1.25 -1.26 9.24
CA THR A 169 -0.56 -2.55 9.07
C THR A 169 -0.33 -2.95 7.62
N GLY A 170 -1.02 -2.31 6.66
CA GLY A 170 -0.98 -2.68 5.24
C GLY A 170 -1.73 -3.98 4.92
N ASN A 171 -2.58 -4.45 5.83
CA ASN A 171 -3.33 -5.68 5.64
C ASN A 171 -4.81 -5.40 5.34
N GLU A 172 -5.38 -6.26 4.51
CA GLU A 172 -6.82 -6.40 4.33
C GLU A 172 -7.43 -7.30 5.40
N MET A 173 -8.70 -7.04 5.74
CA MET A 173 -9.47 -7.88 6.66
C MET A 173 -10.95 -7.86 6.30
N TRP A 174 -11.61 -9.01 6.46
CA TRP A 174 -13.06 -9.12 6.36
C TRP A 174 -13.72 -8.56 7.60
N GLN A 175 -14.58 -7.57 7.42
CA GLN A 175 -15.32 -6.95 8.51
C GLN A 175 -16.82 -7.00 8.24
N HIS A 176 -17.62 -7.15 9.29
CA HIS A 176 -19.08 -7.09 9.15
C HIS A 176 -19.50 -5.71 8.67
N LYS A 177 -20.40 -5.66 7.69
CA LYS A 177 -20.82 -4.41 7.06
C LYS A 177 -21.46 -3.40 8.01
N ASP A 178 -22.06 -3.88 9.11
CA ASP A 178 -22.66 -3.04 10.17
C ASP A 178 -21.61 -2.47 11.15
N ASN A 179 -20.32 -2.70 10.94
CA ASN A 179 -19.28 -2.14 11.80
C ASN A 179 -19.17 -0.63 11.60
N GLU A 180 -19.47 0.14 12.64
CA GLU A 180 -19.48 1.62 12.65
C GLU A 180 -18.14 2.25 13.06
N PHE A 181 -17.04 1.47 13.14
CA PHE A 181 -15.72 1.96 13.59
C PHE A 181 -14.73 2.15 12.45
N SER A 182 -15.20 2.12 11.21
CA SER A 182 -14.37 2.21 10.02
C SER A 182 -14.63 3.51 9.26
N HIS A 183 -13.83 3.75 8.25
CA HIS A 183 -13.85 4.98 7.46
C HIS A 183 -13.86 4.64 5.97
N VAL A 184 -14.05 5.62 5.12
CA VAL A 184 -13.91 5.46 3.67
C VAL A 184 -13.18 6.64 3.06
N ARG A 185 -12.23 6.35 2.18
CA ARG A 185 -11.60 7.31 1.28
C ARG A 185 -12.02 6.97 -0.14
N LEU A 186 -12.59 7.94 -0.82
CA LEU A 186 -13.14 7.74 -2.15
C LEU A 186 -12.06 7.94 -3.21
N VAL A 187 -12.26 7.27 -4.32
CA VAL A 187 -11.40 7.30 -5.50
C VAL A 187 -12.27 7.41 -6.76
N ARG A 188 -11.68 7.93 -7.83
CA ARG A 188 -12.22 7.87 -9.18
C ARG A 188 -11.09 7.61 -10.18
N ASP A 189 -11.44 7.20 -11.38
CA ASP A 189 -10.50 7.10 -12.48
C ASP A 189 -10.23 8.51 -13.04
N ALA A 190 -8.96 8.91 -13.15
CA ALA A 190 -8.59 10.25 -13.60
C ALA A 190 -8.72 10.43 -15.13
N GLY A 191 -8.86 9.35 -15.90
CA GLY A 191 -9.09 9.37 -17.34
C GLY A 191 -10.54 9.73 -17.71
N GLU A 192 -10.75 10.21 -18.96
CA GLU A 192 -12.09 10.30 -19.56
C GLU A 192 -12.59 8.86 -19.84
N HIS A 193 -13.37 8.30 -18.93
CA HIS A 193 -14.11 7.07 -19.17
C HIS A 193 -15.52 7.43 -19.65
N GLU A 194 -15.72 7.36 -20.96
CA GLU A 194 -17.07 7.54 -21.55
C GLU A 194 -18.08 6.45 -21.11
N ASP A 195 -17.62 5.31 -20.53
CA ASP A 195 -18.50 4.16 -20.25
C ASP A 195 -18.11 3.34 -18.99
N TYR A 196 -17.43 3.91 -17.97
CA TYR A 196 -17.12 3.16 -16.76
C TYR A 196 -18.36 3.06 -15.85
N GLU A 197 -19.05 1.93 -15.89
CA GLU A 197 -20.04 1.54 -14.89
C GLU A 197 -19.34 0.60 -13.87
N PRO A 198 -19.05 1.04 -12.63
CA PRO A 198 -18.39 0.21 -11.64
C PRO A 198 -19.15 -1.08 -11.39
N GLU A 199 -18.43 -2.18 -11.18
CA GLU A 199 -19.05 -3.51 -11.05
C GLU A 199 -20.05 -3.60 -9.89
N TRP A 200 -19.80 -2.86 -8.80
CA TRP A 200 -20.71 -2.79 -7.68
C TRP A 200 -22.07 -2.15 -8.02
N ARG A 201 -22.11 -1.19 -8.97
CA ARG A 201 -23.36 -0.57 -9.46
C ARG A 201 -24.19 -1.54 -10.32
N LYS A 202 -23.55 -2.51 -10.94
CA LYS A 202 -24.24 -3.53 -11.75
C LYS A 202 -25.05 -4.49 -10.89
N ASP A 203 -24.66 -4.74 -9.66
CA ASP A 203 -25.32 -5.67 -8.74
C ASP A 203 -26.50 -5.03 -7.98
N THR A 204 -26.48 -3.73 -7.72
CA THR A 204 -27.60 -3.04 -7.04
C THR A 204 -28.85 -2.95 -7.89
N LYS A 205 -28.75 -2.93 -9.23
CA LYS A 205 -29.90 -2.95 -10.15
C LYS A 205 -30.72 -4.25 -10.10
N LYS A 206 -30.25 -5.30 -9.43
CA LYS A 206 -30.99 -6.57 -9.25
C LYS A 206 -32.03 -6.52 -8.13
N PHE A 207 -32.03 -5.51 -7.27
CA PHE A 207 -32.92 -5.42 -6.09
C PHE A 207 -34.06 -4.40 -6.23
N GLU A 208 -34.15 -3.67 -7.32
CA GLU A 208 -35.32 -2.87 -7.64
C GLU A 208 -36.43 -3.73 -8.25
N ARG A 209 -37.22 -4.39 -7.37
CA ARG A 209 -38.53 -5.00 -7.69
C ARG A 209 -39.54 -4.79 -6.57
#